data_f0010df804742eb38fabe33f3a8b1bf1
#
_entry.id   f0010df804742eb38fabe33f3a8b1bf1
#
_cell.length_a   1.000
_cell.length_b   1.000
_cell.length_c   1.000
_cell.angle_alpha   90.00
_cell.angle_beta   90.00
_cell.angle_gamma   90.00
#
_symmetry.space_group_name_H-M   'P 1'
#
loop_
_entity.id
_entity.type
_entity.pdbx_description
1 polymer ?
#
loop_
_entity_poly.entity_id
_entity_poly.type
_entity_poly.pdbx_seq_one_letter_code
_entity_poly.pdbx_strand_id
1 'polypeptide(L)'
;PTDEPASAPEVWLKKATSRGVDFLRSDYVAILEHMDHNIGQLVSVLKELDISENTLIVFVSDNGGCTMEEDAPGGRFPGNNGPFSGGKATTYQGGLKVPFLMNWKGRLPHGIISDDQVMHCDIYATLLDAAGIPVPKRNGKNPVRGTSLMPHMLSSGKKTIPDRSMIFELLGN
;
A
#
# COMPACT_ATOMS: atom_id res chain seq x y z
N PRO A 1 -14.13 12.59 14.25
CA PRO A 1 -12.99 11.72 14.25
C PRO A 1 -12.43 11.75 15.66
N THR A 2 -12.46 10.63 16.34
CA THR A 2 -11.87 10.51 17.66
C THR A 2 -10.38 10.40 17.48
N ASP A 3 -9.61 11.34 18.07
CA ASP A 3 -8.15 11.33 18.11
C ASP A 3 -7.61 10.23 19.05
N GLU A 4 -8.33 9.13 19.17
CA GLU A 4 -7.83 7.98 19.90
C GLU A 4 -6.79 7.25 19.05
N PRO A 5 -5.64 6.88 19.62
CA PRO A 5 -4.64 6.11 18.90
C PRO A 5 -5.29 4.79 18.44
N ALA A 6 -5.04 4.41 17.18
CA ALA A 6 -5.54 3.15 16.66
C ALA A 6 -5.05 2.01 17.55
N SER A 7 -5.97 1.29 18.17
CA SER A 7 -5.65 0.15 19.03
C SER A 7 -6.16 -1.14 18.38
N ALA A 8 -5.37 -2.20 18.51
CA ALA A 8 -5.80 -3.52 18.10
C ALA A 8 -6.79 -4.12 19.12
N PRO A 9 -7.70 -5.02 18.70
CA PRO A 9 -8.48 -5.79 19.64
C PRO A 9 -7.59 -6.53 20.65
N GLU A 10 -8.05 -6.63 21.90
CA GLU A 10 -7.27 -7.14 23.03
C GLU A 10 -6.63 -8.51 22.79
N VAL A 11 -7.30 -9.37 22.04
CA VAL A 11 -6.78 -10.70 21.70
C VAL A 11 -5.47 -10.63 20.89
N TRP A 12 -5.37 -9.67 20.00
CA TRP A 12 -4.16 -9.47 19.18
C TRP A 12 -3.05 -8.82 19.98
N LEU A 13 -3.38 -7.88 20.85
CA LEU A 13 -2.43 -7.27 21.77
C LEU A 13 -1.82 -8.32 22.72
N LYS A 14 -2.63 -9.17 23.32
CA LYS A 14 -2.15 -10.29 24.15
C LYS A 14 -1.24 -11.24 23.36
N LYS A 15 -1.58 -11.55 22.11
CA LYS A 15 -0.76 -12.39 21.23
C LYS A 15 0.59 -11.76 20.94
N ALA A 16 0.67 -10.47 20.61
CA ALA A 16 1.92 -9.76 20.36
C ALA A 16 2.78 -9.71 21.63
N THR A 17 2.19 -9.34 22.77
CA THR A 17 2.88 -9.23 24.06
C THR A 17 3.44 -10.58 24.52
N SER A 18 2.68 -11.68 24.35
CA SER A 18 3.12 -13.03 24.77
C SER A 18 4.36 -13.53 24.02
N ARG A 19 4.67 -12.95 22.86
CA ARG A 19 5.89 -13.27 22.09
C ARG A 19 7.11 -12.43 22.46
N GLY A 20 7.02 -11.63 23.52
CA GLY A 20 8.11 -10.78 23.98
C GLY A 20 8.35 -9.54 23.12
N VAL A 21 7.34 -9.13 22.33
CA VAL A 21 7.39 -7.84 21.63
C VAL A 21 7.38 -6.71 22.66
N ASP A 22 8.28 -5.76 22.53
CA ASP A 22 8.35 -4.58 23.38
C ASP A 22 6.97 -3.90 23.47
N PHE A 23 6.57 -3.52 24.68
CA PHE A 23 5.27 -2.89 24.95
C PHE A 23 4.97 -1.71 24.00
N LEU A 24 5.97 -0.88 23.70
CA LEU A 24 5.82 0.25 22.78
C LEU A 24 5.56 -0.14 21.31
N ARG A 25 5.85 -1.39 20.94
CA ARG A 25 5.62 -1.92 19.59
C ARG A 25 4.52 -2.96 19.53
N SER A 26 4.03 -3.42 20.68
CA SER A 26 3.04 -4.49 20.72
C SER A 26 1.71 -4.08 20.10
N ASP A 27 1.27 -2.85 20.30
CA ASP A 27 0.06 -2.32 19.65
C ASP A 27 0.22 -2.26 18.12
N TYR A 28 1.34 -1.75 17.65
CA TYR A 28 1.60 -1.67 16.22
C TYR A 28 1.66 -3.04 15.55
N VAL A 29 2.37 -3.98 16.15
CA VAL A 29 2.43 -5.38 15.67
C VAL A 29 1.05 -6.01 15.70
N ALA A 30 0.29 -5.81 16.77
CA ALA A 30 -1.07 -6.33 16.90
C ALA A 30 -2.01 -5.77 15.83
N ILE A 31 -1.91 -4.48 15.49
CA ILE A 31 -2.69 -3.83 14.42
C ILE A 31 -2.34 -4.46 13.06
N LEU A 32 -1.06 -4.64 12.77
CA LEU A 32 -0.61 -5.26 11.51
C LEU A 32 -1.09 -6.70 11.38
N GLU A 33 -0.98 -7.51 12.43
CA GLU A 33 -1.46 -8.89 12.42
C GLU A 33 -2.97 -8.99 12.30
N HIS A 34 -3.70 -8.08 12.94
CA HIS A 34 -5.16 -8.03 12.82
C HIS A 34 -5.58 -7.61 11.40
N MET A 35 -4.88 -6.66 10.79
CA MET A 35 -5.09 -6.28 9.41
C MET A 35 -4.83 -7.46 8.46
N ASP A 36 -3.71 -8.15 8.62
CA ASP A 36 -3.36 -9.33 7.81
C ASP A 36 -4.42 -10.44 7.94
N HIS A 37 -4.88 -10.71 9.16
CA HIS A 37 -5.97 -11.66 9.41
C HIS A 37 -7.25 -11.28 8.66
N ASN A 38 -7.66 -10.01 8.70
CA ASN A 38 -8.87 -9.54 8.01
C ASN A 38 -8.71 -9.61 6.47
N ILE A 39 -7.53 -9.31 5.95
CA ILE A 39 -7.23 -9.52 4.53
C ILE A 39 -7.36 -11.01 4.18
N GLY A 40 -6.84 -11.91 5.03
CA GLY A 40 -6.99 -13.34 4.86
C GLY A 40 -8.45 -13.80 4.83
N GLN A 41 -9.31 -13.26 5.70
CA GLN A 41 -10.74 -13.53 5.68
C GLN A 41 -11.39 -13.06 4.37
N LEU A 42 -11.07 -11.85 3.91
CA LEU A 42 -11.58 -11.31 2.64
C LEU A 42 -11.17 -12.22 1.46
N VAL A 43 -9.91 -12.64 1.40
CA VAL A 43 -9.44 -13.58 0.36
C VAL A 43 -10.14 -14.93 0.44
N SER A 44 -10.49 -15.41 1.64
CA SER A 44 -11.25 -16.65 1.82
C SER A 44 -12.67 -16.53 1.27
N VAL A 45 -13.36 -15.43 1.54
CA VAL A 45 -14.70 -15.13 0.98
C VAL A 45 -14.67 -15.12 -0.55
N LEU A 46 -13.64 -14.52 -1.17
CA LEU A 46 -13.52 -14.56 -2.63
C LEU A 46 -13.40 -15.99 -3.18
N LYS A 47 -12.74 -16.88 -2.45
CA LYS A 47 -12.64 -18.29 -2.81
C LYS A 47 -13.99 -19.02 -2.63
N GLU A 48 -14.67 -18.78 -1.51
CA GLU A 48 -15.98 -19.38 -1.21
C GLU A 48 -17.03 -19.00 -2.25
N LEU A 49 -16.96 -17.77 -2.75
CA LEU A 49 -17.85 -17.25 -3.80
C LEU A 49 -17.43 -17.65 -5.23
N ASP A 50 -16.30 -18.33 -5.37
CA ASP A 50 -15.73 -18.74 -6.67
C ASP A 50 -15.45 -17.56 -7.63
N ILE A 51 -15.09 -16.40 -7.08
CA ILE A 51 -14.77 -15.19 -7.86
C ILE A 51 -13.29 -14.80 -7.82
N SER A 52 -12.44 -15.57 -7.14
CA SER A 52 -11.01 -15.26 -6.96
C SER A 52 -10.26 -15.03 -8.28
N GLU A 53 -10.58 -15.80 -9.32
CA GLU A 53 -9.90 -15.71 -10.63
C GLU A 53 -10.36 -14.48 -11.43
N ASN A 54 -11.50 -13.92 -11.10
CA ASN A 54 -12.02 -12.70 -11.73
C ASN A 54 -11.91 -11.46 -10.84
N THR A 55 -11.09 -11.50 -9.80
CA THR A 55 -10.89 -10.40 -8.85
C THR A 55 -9.44 -9.94 -8.86
N LEU A 56 -9.24 -8.66 -9.19
CA LEU A 56 -7.96 -7.96 -9.02
C LEU A 56 -7.90 -7.40 -7.60
N ILE A 57 -6.90 -7.83 -6.84
CA ILE A 57 -6.61 -7.33 -5.49
C ILE A 57 -5.43 -6.38 -5.59
N VAL A 58 -5.58 -5.18 -5.05
CA VAL A 58 -4.52 -4.17 -4.92
C VAL A 58 -4.33 -3.86 -3.45
N PHE A 59 -3.11 -4.03 -2.95
CA PHE A 59 -2.73 -3.63 -1.61
C PHE A 59 -1.65 -2.55 -1.71
N VAL A 60 -1.88 -1.42 -1.08
CA VAL A 60 -0.96 -0.28 -1.10
C VAL A 60 -1.10 0.51 0.20
N SER A 61 0.01 1.03 0.73
CA SER A 61 -0.03 2.03 1.79
C SER A 61 -0.16 3.43 1.21
N ASP A 62 -0.83 4.31 1.91
CA ASP A 62 -1.02 5.72 1.49
C ASP A 62 0.26 6.55 1.62
N ASN A 63 1.07 6.27 2.63
CA ASN A 63 2.35 6.92 2.90
C ASN A 63 3.30 5.99 3.67
N GLY A 64 4.54 6.40 3.82
CA GLY A 64 5.50 5.71 4.67
C GLY A 64 5.13 5.74 6.15
N GLY A 65 5.68 4.82 6.92
CA GLY A 65 5.43 4.72 8.35
C GLY A 65 5.75 6.02 9.08
N CYS A 66 4.96 6.34 10.10
CA CYS A 66 5.20 7.49 10.95
C CYS A 66 6.39 7.23 11.89
N THR A 67 7.37 8.12 11.85
CA THR A 67 8.60 8.03 12.65
C THR A 67 8.81 9.24 13.57
N MET A 68 7.87 10.22 13.54
CA MET A 68 8.00 11.43 14.33
C MET A 68 7.59 11.19 15.79
N GLU A 69 8.45 11.61 16.71
CA GLU A 69 8.23 11.45 18.14
C GLU A 69 7.30 12.50 18.75
N GLU A 70 7.17 13.68 18.12
CA GLU A 70 6.58 14.86 18.74
C GLU A 70 5.05 14.85 18.81
N ASP A 71 4.37 14.12 17.90
CA ASP A 71 2.91 14.13 17.79
C ASP A 71 2.22 12.86 18.31
N ALA A 72 2.97 11.92 18.89
CA ALA A 72 2.40 10.68 19.42
C ALA A 72 1.94 10.85 20.86
N PRO A 73 0.75 10.35 21.26
CA PRO A 73 0.43 10.15 22.65
C PRO A 73 1.49 9.28 23.31
N GLY A 74 2.31 9.84 24.21
CA GLY A 74 3.46 9.15 24.78
C GLY A 74 4.79 9.31 24.01
N GLY A 75 4.86 10.12 22.95
CA GLY A 75 6.11 10.58 22.36
C GLY A 75 6.85 9.57 21.48
N ARG A 76 6.22 8.46 21.02
CA ARG A 76 6.89 7.47 20.17
C ARG A 76 5.95 6.82 19.17
N PHE A 77 6.24 7.02 17.89
CA PHE A 77 5.69 6.17 16.84
C PHE A 77 6.61 4.98 16.59
N PRO A 78 6.11 3.76 16.58
CA PRO A 78 6.91 2.55 16.41
C PRO A 78 7.36 2.30 14.95
N GLY A 79 7.00 3.18 14.03
CA GLY A 79 7.32 3.03 12.61
C GLY A 79 8.81 3.06 12.35
N ASN A 80 9.25 2.17 11.45
CA ASN A 80 10.61 2.12 10.97
C ASN A 80 10.60 1.90 9.46
N ASN A 81 11.11 2.88 8.70
CA ASN A 81 11.17 2.82 7.24
C ASN A 81 12.57 2.41 6.74
N GLY A 82 13.44 1.91 7.62
CA GLY A 82 14.77 1.46 7.22
C GLY A 82 14.76 0.47 6.05
N PRO A 83 15.70 0.60 5.12
CA PRO A 83 16.89 1.46 5.16
C PRO A 83 16.67 2.92 4.68
N PHE A 84 15.42 3.31 4.42
CA PHE A 84 15.09 4.62 3.88
C PHE A 84 14.98 5.67 4.97
N SER A 85 15.50 6.88 4.70
CA SER A 85 15.36 8.03 5.57
C SER A 85 13.97 8.64 5.51
N GLY A 86 13.52 9.25 6.61
CA GLY A 86 12.24 9.92 6.72
C GLY A 86 11.07 8.97 6.91
N GLY A 87 9.87 9.53 6.87
CA GLY A 87 8.62 8.80 7.05
C GLY A 87 7.44 9.65 6.59
N LYS A 88 6.27 9.37 7.13
CA LYS A 88 5.04 10.16 6.89
C LYS A 88 5.32 11.65 6.99
N ALA A 89 4.72 12.44 6.11
CA ALA A 89 4.90 13.89 6.01
C ALA A 89 6.32 14.34 5.64
N THR A 90 7.10 13.51 4.95
CA THR A 90 8.38 13.90 4.36
C THR A 90 8.44 13.50 2.88
N THR A 91 9.28 14.20 2.10
CA THR A 91 9.58 13.87 0.70
C THR A 91 10.77 12.92 0.56
N TYR A 92 11.30 12.43 1.66
CA TYR A 92 12.34 11.39 1.65
C TYR A 92 11.78 10.02 1.28
N GLN A 93 12.65 9.09 0.88
CA GLN A 93 12.24 7.76 0.42
C GLN A 93 11.41 7.00 1.46
N GLY A 94 11.68 7.17 2.76
CA GLY A 94 10.89 6.55 3.81
C GLY A 94 9.45 7.06 3.91
N GLY A 95 9.17 8.27 3.38
CA GLY A 95 7.81 8.80 3.26
C GLY A 95 7.10 8.41 1.97
N LEU A 96 7.86 8.15 0.89
CA LEU A 96 7.35 7.96 -0.46
C LEU A 96 7.32 6.50 -0.92
N LYS A 97 8.33 5.69 -0.54
CA LYS A 97 8.39 4.27 -0.88
C LYS A 97 7.52 3.47 0.08
N VAL A 98 6.44 2.93 -0.44
CA VAL A 98 5.44 2.19 0.32
C VAL A 98 5.26 0.78 -0.24
N PRO A 99 4.78 -0.18 0.56
CA PRO A 99 4.36 -1.47 0.05
C PRO A 99 3.30 -1.29 -1.04
N PHE A 100 3.52 -1.94 -2.18
CA PHE A 100 2.59 -1.97 -3.30
C PHE A 100 2.55 -3.38 -3.88
N LEU A 101 1.39 -4.02 -3.80
CA LEU A 101 1.21 -5.38 -4.29
C LEU A 101 -0.06 -5.47 -5.14
N MET A 102 0.02 -6.27 -6.19
CA MET A 102 -1.14 -6.59 -7.01
C MET A 102 -1.24 -8.10 -7.20
N ASN A 103 -2.44 -8.61 -7.11
CA ASN A 103 -2.74 -10.02 -7.34
C ASN A 103 -4.00 -10.16 -8.18
N TRP A 104 -3.91 -10.94 -9.24
CA TRP A 104 -5.06 -11.37 -10.02
C TRP A 104 -4.84 -12.82 -10.41
N LYS A 105 -5.40 -13.71 -9.62
CA LYS A 105 -5.26 -15.15 -9.83
C LYS A 105 -5.76 -15.54 -11.22
N GLY A 106 -4.97 -16.32 -11.93
CA GLY A 106 -5.30 -16.74 -13.30
C GLY A 106 -5.00 -15.72 -14.41
N ARG A 107 -4.68 -14.45 -14.08
CA ARG A 107 -4.35 -13.43 -15.08
C ARG A 107 -2.95 -12.84 -14.94
N LEU A 108 -2.52 -12.55 -13.72
CA LEU A 108 -1.17 -12.02 -13.48
C LEU A 108 -0.21 -13.16 -13.11
N PRO A 109 1.04 -13.13 -13.60
CA PRO A 109 2.08 -14.03 -13.12
C PRO A 109 2.31 -13.80 -11.63
N HIS A 110 2.66 -14.86 -10.90
CA HIS A 110 2.96 -14.81 -9.48
C HIS A 110 4.47 -14.77 -9.21
N GLY A 111 4.84 -14.25 -8.05
CA GLY A 111 6.24 -14.21 -7.59
C GLY A 111 7.12 -13.22 -8.35
N ILE A 112 6.55 -12.27 -9.07
CA ILE A 112 7.31 -11.23 -9.77
C ILE A 112 7.56 -10.06 -8.84
N ILE A 113 8.80 -9.61 -8.79
CA ILE A 113 9.21 -8.37 -8.13
C ILE A 113 9.69 -7.43 -9.23
N SER A 114 9.26 -6.17 -9.17
CA SER A 114 9.69 -5.12 -10.09
C SER A 114 10.27 -3.96 -9.29
N ASP A 115 11.39 -3.42 -9.78
CA ASP A 115 12.04 -2.23 -9.25
C ASP A 115 11.58 -0.95 -9.98
N ASP A 116 10.62 -1.08 -10.91
CA ASP A 116 10.08 0.06 -11.64
C ASP A 116 9.34 1.01 -10.72
N GLN A 117 9.46 2.30 -10.99
CA GLN A 117 8.80 3.33 -10.19
C GLN A 117 7.34 3.49 -10.59
N VAL A 118 6.46 3.29 -9.62
CA VAL A 118 5.00 3.43 -9.77
C VAL A 118 4.45 4.46 -8.78
N MET A 119 3.28 5.00 -9.06
CA MET A 119 2.61 5.99 -8.22
C MET A 119 1.16 5.58 -7.94
N HIS A 120 0.57 6.10 -6.87
CA HIS A 120 -0.84 5.88 -6.55
C HIS A 120 -1.79 6.26 -7.69
N CYS A 121 -1.48 7.30 -8.46
CA CYS A 121 -2.30 7.70 -9.61
C CYS A 121 -2.34 6.66 -10.73
N ASP A 122 -1.41 5.71 -10.75
CA ASP A 122 -1.39 4.61 -11.72
C ASP A 122 -2.48 3.58 -11.45
N ILE A 123 -2.91 3.47 -10.19
CA ILE A 123 -3.95 2.54 -9.79
C ILE A 123 -5.23 2.81 -10.58
N TYR A 124 -5.66 4.07 -10.69
CA TYR A 124 -6.87 4.42 -11.42
C TYR A 124 -6.82 3.98 -12.90
N ALA A 125 -5.72 4.33 -13.59
CA ALA A 125 -5.52 3.94 -14.99
C ALA A 125 -5.44 2.42 -15.15
N THR A 126 -4.82 1.73 -14.20
CA THR A 126 -4.68 0.28 -14.18
C THR A 126 -6.02 -0.43 -13.97
N LEU A 127 -6.86 0.08 -13.06
CA LEU A 127 -8.19 -0.50 -12.79
C LEU A 127 -9.11 -0.36 -14.01
N LEU A 128 -9.08 0.80 -14.70
CA LEU A 128 -9.84 0.98 -15.93
C LEU A 128 -9.40 -0.01 -17.01
N ASP A 129 -8.10 -0.13 -17.24
CA ASP A 129 -7.53 -1.06 -18.22
C ASP A 129 -7.85 -2.52 -17.88
N ALA A 130 -7.72 -2.89 -16.61
CA ALA A 130 -8.10 -4.22 -16.12
C ALA A 130 -9.59 -4.54 -16.36
N ALA A 131 -10.46 -3.54 -16.27
CA ALA A 131 -11.89 -3.65 -16.54
C ALA A 131 -12.24 -3.56 -18.04
N GLY A 132 -11.24 -3.38 -18.93
CA GLY A 132 -11.48 -3.19 -20.38
C GLY A 132 -12.10 -1.83 -20.72
N ILE A 133 -12.01 -0.86 -19.82
CA ILE A 133 -12.53 0.49 -20.01
C ILE A 133 -11.39 1.37 -20.55
N PRO A 134 -11.55 2.08 -21.68
CA PRO A 134 -10.53 2.96 -22.18
C PRO A 134 -10.13 4.03 -21.15
N VAL A 135 -8.83 4.14 -20.88
CA VAL A 135 -8.31 5.21 -20.02
C VAL A 135 -8.56 6.56 -20.71
N PRO A 136 -9.25 7.52 -20.06
CA PRO A 136 -9.54 8.82 -20.66
C PRO A 136 -8.25 9.52 -21.10
N LYS A 137 -8.25 10.05 -22.31
CA LYS A 137 -7.10 10.82 -22.81
C LYS A 137 -6.85 12.02 -21.92
N ARG A 138 -5.56 12.35 -21.77
CA ARG A 138 -5.09 13.49 -20.98
C ARG A 138 -5.45 14.83 -21.64
N ASN A 139 -6.75 15.17 -21.62
CA ASN A 139 -7.27 16.43 -22.14
C ASN A 139 -8.23 17.06 -21.13
N GLY A 140 -8.13 18.36 -20.96
CA GLY A 140 -9.03 19.13 -20.10
C GLY A 140 -8.49 19.43 -18.68
N LYS A 141 -9.40 19.94 -17.83
CA LYS A 141 -9.06 20.47 -16.50
C LYS A 141 -8.60 19.42 -15.49
N ASN A 142 -9.03 18.16 -15.66
CA ASN A 142 -8.71 17.04 -14.76
C ASN A 142 -8.14 15.86 -15.55
N PRO A 143 -6.89 15.93 -16.02
CA PRO A 143 -6.29 14.85 -16.78
C PRO A 143 -6.00 13.64 -15.89
N VAL A 144 -6.23 12.43 -16.40
CA VAL A 144 -5.69 11.21 -15.79
C VAL A 144 -4.16 11.26 -15.91
N ARG A 145 -3.46 11.33 -14.79
CA ARG A 145 -2.00 11.46 -14.75
C ARG A 145 -1.30 10.10 -14.68
N GLY A 146 -1.99 9.08 -14.21
CA GLY A 146 -1.46 7.73 -14.08
C GLY A 146 -1.31 7.01 -15.41
N THR A 147 -0.45 6.00 -15.40
CA THR A 147 -0.23 5.07 -16.52
C THR A 147 -0.73 3.70 -16.10
N SER A 148 -1.42 2.97 -16.99
CA SER A 148 -1.79 1.58 -16.69
C SER A 148 -0.55 0.71 -16.52
N LEU A 149 -0.51 -0.02 -15.42
CA LEU A 149 0.52 -1.01 -15.11
C LEU A 149 0.21 -2.39 -15.71
N MET A 150 -0.99 -2.60 -16.28
CA MET A 150 -1.41 -3.89 -16.82
C MET A 150 -0.44 -4.46 -17.88
N PRO A 151 0.04 -3.68 -18.88
CA PRO A 151 0.97 -4.20 -19.87
C PRO A 151 2.30 -4.66 -19.26
N HIS A 152 2.79 -3.94 -18.25
CA HIS A 152 4.00 -4.29 -17.51
C HIS A 152 3.82 -5.59 -16.73
N MET A 153 2.76 -5.68 -15.95
CA MET A 153 2.45 -6.82 -15.10
C MET A 153 2.18 -8.10 -15.91
N LEU A 154 1.37 -8.02 -16.97
CA LEU A 154 1.08 -9.16 -17.84
C LEU A 154 2.31 -9.70 -18.57
N SER A 155 3.32 -8.86 -18.80
CA SER A 155 4.57 -9.25 -19.43
C SER A 155 5.64 -9.73 -18.44
N SER A 156 5.32 -9.89 -17.17
CA SER A 156 6.29 -10.20 -16.09
C SER A 156 7.42 -9.16 -16.01
N GLY A 157 7.09 -7.87 -16.17
CA GLY A 157 8.06 -6.78 -16.12
C GLY A 157 8.86 -6.56 -17.44
N LYS A 158 8.61 -7.33 -18.49
CA LYS A 158 9.35 -7.18 -19.77
C LYS A 158 8.96 -5.93 -20.55
N LYS A 159 7.72 -5.47 -20.44
CA LYS A 159 7.30 -4.18 -20.99
C LYS A 159 7.60 -3.10 -19.99
N THR A 160 8.47 -2.18 -20.35
CA THR A 160 8.85 -1.05 -19.51
C THR A 160 7.67 -0.11 -19.29
N ILE A 161 7.58 0.44 -18.08
CA ILE A 161 6.72 1.58 -17.80
C ILE A 161 7.37 2.79 -18.48
N PRO A 162 6.64 3.63 -19.23
CA PRO A 162 7.22 4.80 -19.87
C PRO A 162 7.92 5.72 -18.87
N ASP A 163 9.10 6.20 -19.25
CA ASP A 163 9.84 7.18 -18.46
C ASP A 163 9.00 8.41 -18.20
N ARG A 164 8.97 8.84 -16.95
CA ARG A 164 8.21 10.02 -16.50
C ARG A 164 8.85 10.65 -15.27
N SER A 165 8.71 11.96 -15.19
CA SER A 165 9.08 12.67 -13.98
C SER A 165 7.99 12.50 -12.91
N MET A 166 8.39 12.13 -11.71
CA MET A 166 7.55 12.10 -10.53
C MET A 166 7.93 13.29 -9.64
N ILE A 167 6.98 14.16 -9.40
CA ILE A 167 7.19 15.36 -8.58
C ILE A 167 6.39 15.19 -7.31
N PHE A 168 7.06 15.29 -6.19
CA PHE A 168 6.47 15.28 -4.85
C PHE A 168 6.74 16.62 -4.19
N GLU A 169 5.68 17.23 -3.68
CA GLU A 169 5.75 18.50 -2.99
C GLU A 169 5.06 18.37 -1.64
N LEU A 170 5.72 18.82 -0.59
CA LEU A 170 5.15 18.98 0.73
C LEU A 170 4.93 20.47 0.92
N LEU A 171 3.66 20.87 0.96
CA LEU A 171 3.33 22.27 1.29
C LEU A 171 3.60 22.46 2.79
N GLY A 172 4.68 23.20 3.09
CA GLY A 172 4.94 23.65 4.45
C GLY A 172 3.94 24.74 4.85
N ASN A 173 3.51 24.71 6.10
CA ASN A 173 2.77 25.81 6.73
C ASN A 173 3.71 26.99 7.00
#